data_470100159e92f0d79ef350ac0b694a4b
#
_entry.id   470100159e92f0d79ef350ac0b694a4b
#
_cell.length_a   1.000
_cell.length_b   1.000
_cell.length_c   1.000
_cell.angle_alpha   90.00
_cell.angle_beta   90.00
_cell.angle_gamma   90.00
#
_symmetry.space_group_name_H-M   'P 1'
#
loop_
_entity.id
_entity.type
_entity.pdbx_description
1 polymer ?
#
loop_
_entity_poly.entity_id
_entity_poly.type
_entity_poly.pdbx_seq_one_letter_code
_entity_poly.pdbx_strand_id
1 'polypeptide(L)'
;LNDLNLCEKSSSYIHSTFKAGVMTIMMHKPNKLNGWTTDMMEAFAIAFENAAKDTATKAVIFTGAGDYYSAGVNLGDTLKLMAPKKLHSLIVQHNQSLFDRFLTFPKPILVAVNGPAIGASVTSATLCDAIIATDTSSYSTPFAALGITPEGCSSVQFARLMGERNAQRMLK
;
A
#
# COMPACT_ATOMS: atom_id res chain seq x y z
N LEU A 1 23.72 -15.68 -1.32
CA LEU A 1 23.27 -15.75 0.09
C LEU A 1 22.22 -14.66 0.43
N ASN A 2 22.27 -13.49 -0.22
CA ASN A 2 21.27 -12.42 0.00
C ASN A 2 19.91 -12.72 -0.64
N ASP A 3 19.86 -13.38 -1.80
CA ASP A 3 18.62 -13.62 -2.54
C ASP A 3 17.71 -14.68 -1.88
N LEU A 4 18.31 -15.69 -1.25
CA LEU A 4 17.55 -16.70 -0.50
C LEU A 4 16.90 -16.12 0.77
N ASN A 5 17.63 -15.26 1.50
CA ASN A 5 17.10 -14.55 2.68
C ASN A 5 15.96 -13.56 2.33
N LEU A 6 16.02 -12.93 1.16
CA LEU A 6 14.96 -12.04 0.67
C LEU A 6 13.70 -12.81 0.29
N CYS A 7 13.84 -13.99 -0.31
CA CYS A 7 12.72 -14.85 -0.69
C CYS A 7 11.99 -15.42 0.54
N GLU A 8 12.72 -15.88 1.56
CA GLU A 8 12.13 -16.37 2.82
C GLU A 8 11.47 -15.25 3.63
N LYS A 9 12.07 -14.06 3.72
CA LYS A 9 11.45 -12.89 4.36
C LYS A 9 10.17 -12.47 3.62
N SER A 10 10.19 -12.43 2.31
CA SER A 10 9.02 -12.08 1.49
C SER A 10 7.84 -13.02 1.76
N SER A 11 8.07 -14.33 1.86
CA SER A 11 7.03 -15.33 2.11
C SER A 11 6.36 -15.20 3.49
N SER A 12 7.01 -14.55 4.46
CA SER A 12 6.43 -14.35 5.79
C SER A 12 5.48 -13.14 5.89
N TYR A 13 5.56 -12.19 4.95
CA TYR A 13 4.77 -10.95 4.93
C TYR A 13 3.72 -10.94 3.83
N ILE A 14 3.96 -11.62 2.71
CA ILE A 14 3.11 -11.65 1.54
C ILE A 14 2.80 -13.10 1.15
N HIS A 15 1.53 -13.39 0.94
CA HIS A 15 1.11 -14.62 0.28
C HIS A 15 0.67 -14.29 -1.14
N SER A 16 1.35 -14.87 -2.12
CA SER A 16 0.98 -14.72 -3.52
C SER A 16 0.38 -16.02 -4.06
N THR A 17 -0.76 -15.91 -4.74
CA THR A 17 -1.40 -17.04 -5.44
C THR A 17 -1.70 -16.65 -6.87
N PHE A 18 -1.51 -17.61 -7.80
CA PHE A 18 -1.77 -17.41 -9.23
C PHE A 18 -2.89 -18.32 -9.69
N LYS A 19 -3.90 -17.73 -10.35
CA LYS A 19 -5.02 -18.49 -10.93
C LYS A 19 -5.54 -17.78 -12.18
N ALA A 20 -5.63 -18.52 -13.28
CA ALA A 20 -6.25 -18.07 -14.53
C ALA A 20 -5.76 -16.68 -15.02
N GLY A 21 -4.46 -16.43 -14.93
CA GLY A 21 -3.86 -15.16 -15.36
C GLY A 21 -3.94 -14.03 -14.31
N VAL A 22 -4.50 -14.28 -13.14
CA VAL A 22 -4.58 -13.30 -12.05
C VAL A 22 -3.63 -13.68 -10.92
N MET A 23 -2.75 -12.75 -10.56
CA MET A 23 -1.90 -12.86 -9.39
C MET A 23 -2.57 -12.17 -8.21
N THR A 24 -2.89 -12.90 -7.15
CA THR A 24 -3.34 -12.30 -5.89
C THR A 24 -2.13 -12.09 -4.99
N ILE A 25 -1.89 -10.85 -4.59
CA ILE A 25 -0.85 -10.45 -3.63
C ILE A 25 -1.56 -10.06 -2.33
N MET A 26 -1.40 -10.87 -1.29
CA MET A 26 -2.10 -10.68 -0.02
C MET A 26 -1.09 -10.33 1.09
N MET A 27 -1.24 -9.17 1.72
CA MET A 27 -0.53 -8.80 2.94
C MET A 27 -0.92 -9.77 4.06
N HIS A 28 0.05 -10.39 4.73
CA HIS A 28 -0.20 -11.47 5.68
C HIS A 28 0.49 -11.25 7.04
N LYS A 29 0.07 -10.19 7.73
CA LYS A 29 0.40 -9.91 9.14
C LYS A 29 -0.85 -9.43 9.88
N PRO A 30 -1.92 -10.25 9.95
CA PRO A 30 -3.19 -9.82 10.54
C PRO A 30 -3.05 -9.42 12.01
N ASN A 31 -2.17 -10.06 12.78
CA ASN A 31 -1.86 -9.70 14.16
C ASN A 31 -1.16 -8.33 14.34
N LYS A 32 -0.75 -7.69 13.25
CA LYS A 32 -0.20 -6.34 13.17
C LYS A 32 -1.05 -5.46 12.23
N LEU A 33 -2.31 -5.84 12.01
CA LEU A 33 -3.29 -5.13 11.17
C LEU A 33 -2.76 -4.86 9.75
N ASN A 34 -1.93 -5.76 9.22
CA ASN A 34 -1.23 -5.62 7.95
C ASN A 34 -0.50 -4.28 7.80
N GLY A 35 0.05 -3.75 8.91
CA GLY A 35 0.78 -2.47 8.94
C GLY A 35 2.04 -2.52 8.06
N TRP A 36 2.32 -1.43 7.38
CA TRP A 36 3.43 -1.30 6.45
C TRP A 36 4.71 -0.92 7.19
N THR A 37 5.39 -1.94 7.68
CA THR A 37 6.78 -1.85 8.11
C THR A 37 7.70 -1.81 6.89
N THR A 38 8.96 -1.48 7.08
CA THR A 38 9.98 -1.56 6.02
C THR A 38 9.99 -2.94 5.37
N ASP A 39 10.00 -4.01 6.17
CA ASP A 39 9.98 -5.39 5.66
C ASP A 39 8.71 -5.72 4.86
N MET A 40 7.53 -5.26 5.29
CA MET A 40 6.28 -5.45 4.55
C MET A 40 6.31 -4.70 3.20
N MET A 41 6.79 -3.45 3.19
CA MET A 41 6.90 -2.66 1.97
C MET A 41 7.89 -3.26 0.97
N GLU A 42 9.02 -3.80 1.45
CA GLU A 42 9.96 -4.54 0.61
C GLU A 42 9.33 -5.82 0.05
N ALA A 43 8.61 -6.57 0.89
CA ALA A 43 7.98 -7.82 0.48
C ALA A 43 6.93 -7.62 -0.62
N PHE A 44 6.01 -6.66 -0.47
CA PHE A 44 5.04 -6.41 -1.54
C PHE A 44 5.70 -5.74 -2.76
N ALA A 45 6.76 -4.96 -2.59
CA ALA A 45 7.52 -4.43 -3.71
C ALA A 45 8.08 -5.53 -4.61
N ILE A 46 8.70 -6.55 -4.01
CA ILE A 46 9.20 -7.74 -4.72
C ILE A 46 8.06 -8.50 -5.39
N ALA A 47 6.93 -8.68 -4.69
CA ALA A 47 5.77 -9.38 -5.25
C ALA A 47 5.18 -8.63 -6.48
N PHE A 48 5.07 -7.31 -6.43
CA PHE A 48 4.64 -6.48 -7.57
C PHE A 48 5.65 -6.56 -8.72
N GLU A 49 6.95 -6.49 -8.45
CA GLU A 49 7.98 -6.60 -9.48
C GLU A 49 7.94 -7.96 -10.19
N ASN A 50 7.78 -9.04 -9.42
CA ASN A 50 7.64 -10.39 -9.97
C ASN A 50 6.37 -10.50 -10.83
N ALA A 51 5.23 -9.99 -10.37
CA ALA A 51 3.99 -9.97 -11.13
C ALA A 51 4.08 -9.11 -12.41
N ALA A 52 4.84 -8.02 -12.38
CA ALA A 52 5.09 -7.17 -13.55
C ALA A 52 5.89 -7.91 -14.63
N LYS A 53 6.91 -8.67 -14.24
CA LYS A 53 7.80 -9.42 -15.15
C LYS A 53 7.18 -10.73 -15.66
N ASP A 54 6.29 -11.34 -14.88
CA ASP A 54 5.66 -12.60 -15.26
C ASP A 54 4.69 -12.44 -16.42
N THR A 55 4.99 -13.00 -17.56
CA THR A 55 4.17 -12.90 -18.78
C THR A 55 2.82 -13.63 -18.68
N ALA A 56 2.68 -14.59 -17.77
CA ALA A 56 1.42 -15.29 -17.51
C ALA A 56 0.44 -14.43 -16.72
N THR A 57 0.92 -13.55 -15.85
CA THR A 57 0.11 -12.60 -15.08
C THR A 57 -0.46 -11.52 -16.00
N LYS A 58 -1.79 -11.40 -16.03
CA LYS A 58 -2.54 -10.41 -16.81
C LYS A 58 -3.11 -9.29 -15.94
N ALA A 59 -3.37 -9.57 -14.68
CA ALA A 59 -3.87 -8.61 -13.69
C ALA A 59 -3.43 -8.99 -12.29
N VAL A 60 -3.46 -8.03 -11.37
CA VAL A 60 -3.14 -8.22 -9.97
C VAL A 60 -4.36 -7.90 -9.10
N ILE A 61 -4.62 -8.73 -8.09
CA ILE A 61 -5.48 -8.41 -6.96
C ILE A 61 -4.59 -8.13 -5.76
N PHE A 62 -4.75 -6.97 -5.13
CA PHE A 62 -4.04 -6.61 -3.91
C PHE A 62 -5.01 -6.54 -2.74
N THR A 63 -4.72 -7.24 -1.63
CA THR A 63 -5.63 -7.39 -0.49
C THR A 63 -4.88 -7.61 0.82
N GLY A 64 -5.61 -7.64 1.95
CA GLY A 64 -5.09 -7.96 3.28
C GLY A 64 -5.67 -9.26 3.84
N ALA A 65 -4.93 -9.94 4.70
CA ALA A 65 -5.41 -11.07 5.47
C ALA A 65 -6.12 -10.62 6.76
N GLY A 66 -7.14 -11.36 7.19
CA GLY A 66 -7.88 -11.10 8.43
C GLY A 66 -8.84 -9.92 8.33
N ASP A 67 -9.09 -9.26 9.47
CA ASP A 67 -10.16 -8.26 9.61
C ASP A 67 -9.79 -6.88 9.04
N TYR A 68 -8.53 -6.59 8.83
CA TYR A 68 -8.04 -5.31 8.29
C TYR A 68 -7.47 -5.48 6.88
N TYR A 69 -7.78 -4.53 6.01
CA TYR A 69 -7.01 -4.38 4.78
C TYR A 69 -5.58 -3.96 5.14
N SER A 70 -5.41 -2.79 5.76
CA SER A 70 -4.13 -2.38 6.31
C SER A 70 -4.25 -1.14 7.21
N ALA A 71 -3.48 -1.11 8.28
CA ALA A 71 -3.33 0.07 9.14
C ALA A 71 -2.39 1.15 8.54
N GLY A 72 -1.91 0.95 7.31
CA GLY A 72 -0.98 1.89 6.64
C GLY A 72 0.45 1.83 7.17
N VAL A 73 1.24 2.85 6.89
CA VAL A 73 2.66 2.91 7.27
C VAL A 73 2.83 2.92 8.79
N ASN A 74 3.69 2.02 9.28
CA ASN A 74 4.10 2.01 10.69
C ASN A 74 5.16 3.09 10.92
N LEU A 75 4.72 4.25 11.41
CA LEU A 75 5.59 5.40 11.65
C LEU A 75 6.70 5.10 12.68
N GLY A 76 6.42 4.26 13.67
CA GLY A 76 7.43 3.87 14.68
C GLY A 76 8.56 3.02 14.11
N ASP A 77 8.31 2.26 13.03
CA ASP A 77 9.31 1.47 12.33
C ASP A 77 10.09 2.30 11.29
N THR A 78 9.39 3.21 10.61
CA THR A 78 9.95 3.95 9.47
C THR A 78 10.64 5.24 9.86
N LEU A 79 10.19 5.92 10.94
CA LEU A 79 10.77 7.17 11.41
C LEU A 79 11.82 6.91 12.48
N LYS A 80 13.09 7.05 12.10
CA LYS A 80 14.24 6.98 13.03
C LYS A 80 14.81 8.37 13.27
N LEU A 81 15.29 8.63 14.51
CA LEU A 81 15.97 9.87 14.84
C LEU A 81 17.24 10.02 13.98
N MET A 82 17.28 11.08 13.19
CA MET A 82 18.43 11.43 12.36
C MET A 82 18.43 12.95 12.04
N ALA A 83 19.51 13.43 11.42
CA ALA A 83 19.57 14.82 10.98
C ALA A 83 18.38 15.19 10.08
N PRO A 84 17.71 16.34 10.30
CA PRO A 84 16.48 16.72 9.59
C PRO A 84 16.56 16.65 8.07
N LYS A 85 17.67 17.10 7.47
CA LYS A 85 17.90 17.03 6.03
C LYS A 85 17.93 15.57 5.51
N LYS A 86 18.57 14.68 6.27
CA LYS A 86 18.66 13.27 5.91
C LYS A 86 17.31 12.58 6.04
N LEU A 87 16.57 12.88 7.12
CA LEU A 87 15.21 12.39 7.33
C LEU A 87 14.28 12.83 6.21
N HIS A 88 14.29 14.12 5.85
CA HIS A 88 13.49 14.65 4.74
C HIS A 88 13.80 13.91 3.43
N SER A 89 15.09 13.76 3.07
CA SER A 89 15.47 13.07 1.83
C SER A 89 14.99 11.62 1.80
N LEU A 90 15.11 10.91 2.93
CA LEU A 90 14.62 9.52 3.04
C LEU A 90 13.11 9.43 2.92
N ILE A 91 12.35 10.31 3.58
CA ILE A 91 10.88 10.33 3.51
C ILE A 91 10.44 10.57 2.07
N VAL A 92 11.00 11.60 1.41
CA VAL A 92 10.66 11.92 0.02
C VAL A 92 10.95 10.74 -0.90
N GLN A 93 12.13 10.15 -0.80
CA GLN A 93 12.53 9.03 -1.65
C GLN A 93 11.66 7.79 -1.40
N HIS A 94 11.37 7.44 -0.13
CA HIS A 94 10.54 6.29 0.20
C HIS A 94 9.09 6.48 -0.23
N ASN A 95 8.49 7.65 0.02
CA ASN A 95 7.13 7.93 -0.41
C ASN A 95 7.02 7.92 -1.93
N GLN A 96 7.93 8.58 -2.63
CA GLN A 96 7.94 8.58 -4.08
C GLN A 96 8.04 7.14 -4.62
N SER A 97 9.02 6.38 -4.18
CA SER A 97 9.22 4.99 -4.61
C SER A 97 8.01 4.09 -4.29
N LEU A 98 7.35 4.32 -3.15
CA LEU A 98 6.15 3.58 -2.75
C LEU A 98 4.99 3.82 -3.71
N PHE A 99 4.64 5.08 -3.96
CA PHE A 99 3.47 5.43 -4.77
C PHE A 99 3.72 5.26 -6.27
N ASP A 100 4.94 5.48 -6.75
CA ASP A 100 5.31 5.24 -8.15
C ASP A 100 5.05 3.79 -8.56
N ARG A 101 5.20 2.82 -7.66
CA ARG A 101 4.89 1.41 -7.95
C ARG A 101 3.45 1.16 -8.33
N PHE A 102 2.50 1.84 -7.68
CA PHE A 102 1.08 1.75 -8.03
C PHE A 102 0.77 2.52 -9.32
N LEU A 103 1.37 3.70 -9.49
CA LEU A 103 1.15 4.58 -10.64
C LEU A 103 1.71 4.03 -11.95
N THR A 104 2.86 3.34 -11.89
CA THR A 104 3.59 2.88 -13.08
C THR A 104 3.49 1.38 -13.31
N PHE A 105 2.68 0.68 -12.53
CA PHE A 105 2.51 -0.76 -12.68
C PHE A 105 1.94 -1.08 -14.08
N PRO A 106 2.55 -2.01 -14.85
CA PRO A 106 2.23 -2.16 -16.26
C PRO A 106 0.98 -3.01 -16.54
N LYS A 107 0.26 -3.44 -15.52
CA LYS A 107 -0.92 -4.32 -15.64
C LYS A 107 -2.04 -3.80 -14.74
N PRO A 108 -3.31 -4.13 -15.00
CA PRO A 108 -4.41 -3.74 -14.14
C PRO A 108 -4.22 -4.24 -12.70
N ILE A 109 -4.45 -3.33 -11.73
CA ILE A 109 -4.50 -3.64 -10.30
C ILE A 109 -5.92 -3.42 -9.79
N LEU A 110 -6.52 -4.48 -9.25
CA LEU A 110 -7.75 -4.40 -8.48
C LEU A 110 -7.40 -4.50 -6.99
N VAL A 111 -7.83 -3.53 -6.21
CA VAL A 111 -7.68 -3.59 -4.75
C VAL A 111 -8.95 -4.19 -4.15
N ALA A 112 -8.80 -5.28 -3.40
CA ALA A 112 -9.89 -5.88 -2.63
C ALA A 112 -9.73 -5.47 -1.16
N VAL A 113 -10.53 -4.48 -0.74
CA VAL A 113 -10.51 -3.93 0.62
C VAL A 113 -11.41 -4.78 1.50
N ASN A 114 -10.81 -5.68 2.27
CA ASN A 114 -11.51 -6.65 3.11
C ASN A 114 -11.90 -6.14 4.51
N GLY A 115 -11.54 -4.90 4.85
CA GLY A 115 -11.83 -4.29 6.15
C GLY A 115 -11.26 -2.88 6.25
N PRO A 116 -11.03 -2.35 7.47
CA PRO A 116 -10.50 -1.00 7.64
C PRO A 116 -9.18 -0.77 6.90
N ALA A 117 -9.07 0.40 6.26
CA ALA A 117 -7.90 0.91 5.55
C ALA A 117 -7.51 2.27 6.12
N ILE A 118 -6.22 2.49 6.43
CA ILE A 118 -5.74 3.70 7.10
C ILE A 118 -4.51 4.28 6.40
N GLY A 119 -4.48 5.61 6.24
CA GLY A 119 -3.33 6.37 5.74
C GLY A 119 -2.90 5.97 4.33
N ALA A 120 -1.63 5.61 4.16
CA ALA A 120 -1.03 5.26 2.87
C ALA A 120 -1.71 4.07 2.16
N SER A 121 -2.37 3.18 2.91
CA SER A 121 -3.13 2.08 2.31
C SER A 121 -4.41 2.54 1.62
N VAL A 122 -5.01 3.65 2.08
CA VAL A 122 -6.13 4.29 1.40
C VAL A 122 -5.65 5.02 0.15
N THR A 123 -4.61 5.85 0.30
CA THR A 123 -4.12 6.68 -0.81
C THR A 123 -3.59 5.83 -1.95
N SER A 124 -2.83 4.76 -1.66
CA SER A 124 -2.35 3.82 -2.69
C SER A 124 -3.49 3.06 -3.39
N ALA A 125 -4.53 2.66 -2.65
CA ALA A 125 -5.68 2.00 -3.25
C ALA A 125 -6.38 2.89 -4.30
N THR A 126 -6.42 4.20 -4.08
CA THR A 126 -7.02 5.15 -5.04
C THR A 126 -6.17 5.40 -6.29
N LEU A 127 -4.93 4.91 -6.34
CA LEU A 127 -4.06 4.96 -7.52
C LEU A 127 -4.22 3.73 -8.43
N CYS A 128 -4.95 2.72 -7.96
CA CYS A 128 -5.18 1.49 -8.69
C CYS A 128 -6.39 1.61 -9.62
N ASP A 129 -6.53 0.66 -10.56
CA ASP A 129 -7.55 0.71 -11.62
C ASP A 129 -8.97 0.48 -11.10
N ALA A 130 -9.13 -0.33 -10.04
CA ALA A 130 -10.43 -0.60 -9.44
C ALA A 130 -10.31 -0.93 -7.95
N ILE A 131 -11.37 -0.60 -7.19
CA ILE A 131 -11.51 -0.94 -5.78
C ILE A 131 -12.82 -1.71 -5.60
N ILE A 132 -12.74 -2.89 -4.98
CA ILE A 132 -13.88 -3.62 -4.43
C ILE A 132 -13.72 -3.63 -2.92
N ALA A 133 -14.78 -3.34 -2.19
CA ALA A 133 -14.75 -3.24 -0.74
C ALA A 133 -15.87 -4.06 -0.10
N THR A 134 -15.61 -4.59 1.08
CA THR A 134 -16.67 -5.17 1.92
C THR A 134 -17.55 -4.06 2.49
N ASP A 135 -18.78 -4.40 2.84
CA ASP A 135 -19.72 -3.48 3.51
C ASP A 135 -19.27 -3.05 4.90
N THR A 136 -18.36 -3.82 5.53
CA THR A 136 -17.73 -3.52 6.81
C THR A 136 -16.45 -2.70 6.70
N SER A 137 -16.00 -2.39 5.48
CA SER A 137 -14.78 -1.60 5.29
C SER A 137 -14.97 -0.15 5.70
N SER A 138 -13.92 0.44 6.24
CA SER A 138 -13.85 1.86 6.57
C SER A 138 -12.54 2.47 6.09
N TYR A 139 -12.54 3.78 5.86
CA TYR A 139 -11.40 4.50 5.30
C TYR A 139 -11.08 5.70 6.18
N SER A 140 -9.80 5.85 6.53
CA SER A 140 -9.32 6.98 7.33
C SER A 140 -7.95 7.45 6.86
N THR A 141 -7.78 8.76 6.72
CA THR A 141 -6.49 9.38 6.40
C THR A 141 -6.18 10.48 7.43
N PRO A 142 -5.68 10.11 8.62
CA PRO A 142 -5.53 11.01 9.76
C PRO A 142 -4.34 11.97 9.61
N PHE A 143 -4.17 12.59 8.44
CA PHE A 143 -3.03 13.45 8.13
C PHE A 143 -2.94 14.66 9.07
N ALA A 144 -4.06 15.38 9.24
CA ALA A 144 -4.09 16.55 10.11
C ALA A 144 -3.83 16.19 11.58
N ALA A 145 -4.42 15.09 12.07
CA ALA A 145 -4.21 14.62 13.44
C ALA A 145 -2.76 14.21 13.73
N LEU A 146 -2.05 13.71 12.70
CA LEU A 146 -0.65 13.33 12.79
C LEU A 146 0.32 14.48 12.45
N GLY A 147 -0.18 15.66 12.06
CA GLY A 147 0.65 16.80 11.66
C GLY A 147 1.45 16.57 10.38
N ILE A 148 0.97 15.71 9.49
CA ILE A 148 1.60 15.42 8.19
C ILE A 148 0.75 15.91 7.03
N THR A 149 1.40 16.19 5.91
CA THR A 149 0.72 16.62 4.69
C THR A 149 0.08 15.42 3.97
N PRO A 150 -1.01 15.62 3.20
CA PRO A 150 -1.57 14.61 2.33
C PRO A 150 -0.50 14.03 1.39
N GLU A 151 -0.46 12.71 1.31
CA GLU A 151 0.50 11.95 0.49
C GLU A 151 -0.22 11.07 -0.55
N GLY A 152 0.56 10.40 -1.41
CA GLY A 152 0.02 9.45 -2.40
C GLY A 152 -0.96 10.08 -3.37
N CYS A 153 -0.69 11.29 -3.84
CA CYS A 153 -1.55 12.05 -4.76
C CYS A 153 -2.96 12.35 -4.20
N SER A 154 -3.23 12.08 -2.91
CA SER A 154 -4.57 12.19 -2.31
C SER A 154 -5.16 13.60 -2.39
N SER A 155 -4.33 14.65 -2.35
CA SER A 155 -4.76 16.04 -2.52
C SER A 155 -5.45 16.33 -3.86
N VAL A 156 -5.19 15.51 -4.89
CA VAL A 156 -5.81 15.63 -6.22
C VAL A 156 -6.78 14.47 -6.47
N GLN A 157 -6.35 13.25 -6.17
CA GLN A 157 -7.08 12.04 -6.52
C GLN A 157 -8.38 11.88 -5.75
N PHE A 158 -8.42 12.26 -4.47
CA PHE A 158 -9.65 12.18 -3.69
C PHE A 158 -10.73 13.12 -4.25
N ALA A 159 -10.37 14.34 -4.66
CA ALA A 159 -11.32 15.25 -5.28
C ALA A 159 -11.90 14.70 -6.60
N ARG A 160 -11.07 14.02 -7.40
CA ARG A 160 -11.51 13.36 -8.64
C ARG A 160 -12.46 12.18 -8.39
N LEU A 161 -12.21 11.39 -7.35
CA LEU A 161 -12.99 10.18 -7.06
C LEU A 161 -14.29 10.45 -6.32
N MET A 162 -14.30 11.38 -5.34
CA MET A 162 -15.42 11.55 -4.42
C MET A 162 -15.97 12.98 -4.37
N GLY A 163 -15.43 13.89 -5.18
CA GLY A 163 -15.76 15.32 -5.19
C GLY A 163 -15.08 16.09 -4.05
N GLU A 164 -14.95 17.40 -4.24
CA GLU A 164 -14.18 18.30 -3.37
C GLU A 164 -14.62 18.25 -1.90
N ARG A 165 -15.94 18.27 -1.67
CA ARG A 165 -16.50 18.27 -0.31
C ARG A 165 -16.10 17.04 0.51
N ASN A 166 -16.16 15.84 -0.09
CA ASN A 166 -15.81 14.60 0.59
C ASN A 166 -14.29 14.46 0.71
N ALA A 167 -13.54 14.89 -0.31
CA ALA A 167 -12.09 14.91 -0.28
C ALA A 167 -11.56 15.76 0.88
N GLN A 168 -12.09 16.97 1.07
CA GLN A 168 -11.73 17.84 2.19
C GLN A 168 -12.04 17.20 3.56
N ARG A 169 -13.13 16.43 3.68
CA ARG A 169 -13.45 15.70 4.91
C ARG A 169 -12.49 14.55 5.17
N MET A 170 -12.01 13.88 4.13
CA MET A 170 -11.03 12.80 4.24
C MET A 170 -9.63 13.31 4.57
N LEU A 171 -9.27 14.50 4.13
CA LEU A 171 -7.92 15.08 4.30
C LEU A 171 -7.74 15.86 5.61
N LYS A 172 -8.83 16.17 6.31
CA LYS A 172 -8.82 16.86 7.61
C LYS A 172 -8.79 15.88 8.77
#